data_7d52a2420fc4ecb6eff622bd6a9c11d6
#
_entry.id   7d52a2420fc4ecb6eff622bd6a9c11d6
#
_cell.length_a   1.000
_cell.length_b   1.000
_cell.length_c   1.000
_cell.angle_alpha   90.00
_cell.angle_beta   90.00
_cell.angle_gamma   90.00
#
_symmetry.space_group_name_H-M   'P 1'
#
loop_
_entity.id
_entity.type
_entity.pdbx_description
1 polymer ?
#
loop_
_entity_poly.entity_id
_entity_poly.type
_entity_poly.pdbx_seq_one_letter_code
_entity_poly.pdbx_strand_id
1 'polypeptide(L)'
;MADDITLRIDGVDWTYWTSVQVTRQMDAIAGTFSLALADKWIGGAQALPIAAGMACQILIGGEQVIDGYIDQVRPSFSATAHGISVTGRDRSADLVDCAAIHSPGQWLNCTVLQLAQALASPFGVHVTAEGDVGAPIASFKLEEGETAFEALDRALRQRELMACPDGKGGIVLLKAGAGTAGGSLRQGQNILSAEGQFDMAD
;
A
#
# COMPACT_ATOMS: atom_id res chain seq x y z
N MET A 1 4.40 -23.49 9.00
CA MET A 1 3.71 -23.62 7.71
C MET A 1 4.11 -22.41 6.92
N ALA A 2 4.55 -22.53 5.69
CA ALA A 2 4.75 -21.37 4.83
C ALA A 2 3.34 -20.85 4.49
N ASP A 3 3.10 -19.58 4.74
CA ASP A 3 1.81 -18.97 4.38
C ASP A 3 1.75 -18.90 2.86
N ASP A 4 0.70 -19.50 2.28
CA ASP A 4 0.49 -19.49 0.84
C ASP A 4 0.21 -18.06 0.36
N ILE A 5 1.04 -17.59 -0.57
CA ILE A 5 0.86 -16.29 -1.19
C ILE A 5 0.05 -16.45 -2.47
N THR A 6 -1.04 -15.71 -2.56
CA THR A 6 -1.94 -15.73 -3.70
C THR A 6 -2.03 -14.33 -4.32
N LEU A 7 -1.81 -14.25 -5.63
CA LEU A 7 -2.21 -13.10 -6.44
C LEU A 7 -3.56 -13.43 -7.07
N ARG A 8 -4.57 -12.62 -6.80
CA ARG A 8 -5.91 -12.76 -7.37
C ARG A 8 -6.17 -11.66 -8.40
N ILE A 9 -6.57 -12.08 -9.59
CA ILE A 9 -6.93 -11.18 -10.71
C ILE A 9 -8.24 -11.70 -11.29
N ASP A 10 -9.25 -10.85 -11.39
CA ASP A 10 -10.59 -11.19 -11.92
C ASP A 10 -11.20 -12.46 -11.31
N GLY A 11 -10.95 -12.70 -10.02
CA GLY A 11 -11.41 -13.88 -9.30
C GLY A 11 -10.61 -15.17 -9.56
N VAL A 12 -9.56 -15.10 -10.36
CA VAL A 12 -8.63 -16.22 -10.61
C VAL A 12 -7.43 -16.10 -9.68
N ASP A 13 -7.13 -17.19 -8.97
CA ASP A 13 -6.02 -17.27 -8.03
C ASP A 13 -4.76 -17.82 -8.69
N TRP A 14 -3.67 -17.05 -8.55
CA TRP A 14 -2.34 -17.40 -9.03
C TRP A 14 -1.44 -17.69 -7.84
N THR A 15 -0.82 -18.85 -7.85
CA THR A 15 0.06 -19.36 -6.80
C THR A 15 1.36 -19.89 -7.44
N TYR A 16 2.21 -20.56 -6.69
CA TYR A 16 3.47 -21.18 -7.16
C TYR A 16 4.58 -20.17 -7.48
N TRP A 17 4.67 -19.12 -6.68
CA TRP A 17 5.73 -18.13 -6.78
C TRP A 17 7.07 -18.70 -6.33
N THR A 18 8.16 -18.39 -7.06
CA THR A 18 9.53 -18.74 -6.68
C THR A 18 10.16 -17.73 -5.76
N SER A 19 9.69 -16.49 -5.81
CA SER A 19 10.10 -15.42 -4.92
C SER A 19 8.92 -14.50 -4.69
N VAL A 20 8.77 -14.05 -3.44
CA VAL A 20 7.71 -13.13 -3.02
C VAL A 20 8.31 -12.08 -2.11
N GLN A 21 7.98 -10.83 -2.40
CA GLN A 21 8.22 -9.71 -1.51
C GLN A 21 6.94 -8.89 -1.42
N VAL A 22 6.42 -8.69 -0.22
CA VAL A 22 5.31 -7.79 0.07
C VAL A 22 5.80 -6.83 1.14
N THR A 23 5.69 -5.53 0.86
CA THR A 23 6.19 -4.48 1.76
C THR A 23 5.03 -3.56 2.14
N ARG A 24 4.85 -3.38 3.44
CA ARG A 24 3.97 -2.35 4.04
C ARG A 24 4.76 -1.62 5.10
N GLN A 25 4.70 -0.30 5.07
CA GLN A 25 5.48 0.57 5.97
C GLN A 25 4.53 1.57 6.61
N MET A 26 4.86 2.04 7.81
CA MET A 26 4.05 3.05 8.52
C MET A 26 4.25 4.45 7.94
N ASP A 27 5.38 4.68 7.28
CA ASP A 27 5.75 5.94 6.63
C ASP A 27 5.41 5.99 5.14
N ALA A 28 4.81 4.92 4.61
CA ALA A 28 4.35 4.85 3.23
C ALA A 28 2.85 4.58 3.18
N ILE A 29 2.13 5.43 2.45
CA ILE A 29 0.67 5.34 2.31
C ILE A 29 0.22 4.14 1.47
N ALA A 30 1.12 3.57 0.64
CA ALA A 30 0.82 2.45 -0.23
C ALA A 30 1.79 1.28 0.02
N GLY A 31 1.23 0.08 0.14
CA GLY A 31 2.00 -1.15 0.10
C GLY A 31 2.47 -1.48 -1.32
N THR A 32 3.54 -2.26 -1.43
CA THR A 32 4.10 -2.74 -2.70
C THR A 32 4.28 -4.23 -2.68
N PHE A 33 4.25 -4.85 -3.85
CA PHE A 33 4.59 -6.26 -3.99
C PHE A 33 5.47 -6.53 -5.21
N SER A 34 6.27 -7.58 -5.09
CA SER A 34 7.06 -8.15 -6.17
C SER A 34 6.99 -9.67 -6.10
N LEU A 35 6.54 -10.29 -7.16
CA LEU A 35 6.35 -11.72 -7.29
C LEU A 35 7.17 -12.23 -8.46
N ALA A 36 7.88 -13.35 -8.31
CA ALA A 36 8.56 -14.02 -9.40
C ALA A 36 8.04 -15.45 -9.57
N LEU A 37 7.87 -15.86 -10.80
CA LEU A 37 7.44 -17.19 -11.19
C LEU A 37 8.47 -17.79 -12.14
N ALA A 38 8.91 -19.03 -11.91
CA ALA A 38 9.65 -19.76 -12.92
C ALA A 38 8.65 -20.25 -13.97
N ASP A 39 8.78 -19.73 -15.18
CA ASP A 39 7.93 -20.12 -16.29
C ASP A 39 8.31 -21.53 -16.77
N LYS A 40 7.62 -22.52 -16.27
CA LYS A 40 7.48 -23.79 -16.97
C LYS A 40 6.19 -23.79 -17.79
N TRP A 41 6.13 -22.90 -18.74
CA TRP A 41 5.04 -22.92 -19.71
C TRP A 41 5.18 -24.16 -20.60
N ILE A 42 4.54 -25.23 -20.15
CA ILE A 42 4.50 -26.48 -20.90
C ILE A 42 3.49 -26.32 -22.05
N GLY A 43 3.99 -25.96 -23.21
CA GLY A 43 3.37 -26.37 -24.46
C GLY A 43 2.12 -25.60 -24.93
N GLY A 44 2.00 -24.31 -24.66
CA GLY A 44 0.89 -23.54 -25.20
C GLY A 44 1.31 -22.14 -25.65
N ALA A 45 0.96 -21.76 -26.89
CA ALA A 45 1.15 -20.41 -27.45
C ALA A 45 0.19 -19.35 -26.82
N GLN A 46 -0.22 -19.55 -25.57
CA GLN A 46 -1.16 -18.65 -24.89
C GLN A 46 -0.35 -17.66 -24.05
N ALA A 47 -0.47 -16.38 -24.39
CA ALA A 47 0.12 -15.31 -23.62
C ALA A 47 -0.35 -15.40 -22.13
N LEU A 48 0.53 -15.09 -21.21
CA LEU A 48 0.16 -14.99 -19.80
C LEU A 48 -0.97 -13.95 -19.68
N PRO A 49 -2.11 -14.30 -19.09
CA PRO A 49 -3.25 -13.38 -19.00
C PRO A 49 -3.07 -12.33 -17.88
N ILE A 50 -1.83 -11.98 -17.55
CA ILE A 50 -1.47 -10.96 -16.56
C ILE A 50 -0.85 -9.80 -17.31
N ALA A 51 -1.41 -8.60 -17.16
CA ALA A 51 -0.93 -7.39 -17.82
C ALA A 51 -0.84 -6.23 -16.81
N ALA A 52 0.03 -5.26 -17.13
CA ALA A 52 0.10 -4.02 -16.39
C ALA A 52 -1.25 -3.26 -16.47
N GLY A 53 -1.63 -2.61 -15.38
CA GLY A 53 -2.90 -1.90 -15.24
C GLY A 53 -4.07 -2.77 -14.76
N MET A 54 -3.90 -4.10 -14.66
CA MET A 54 -4.95 -4.96 -14.12
C MET A 54 -5.11 -4.76 -12.61
N ALA A 55 -6.36 -4.70 -12.15
CA ALA A 55 -6.68 -4.72 -10.73
C ALA A 55 -6.33 -6.09 -10.15
N CYS A 56 -5.75 -6.09 -8.96
CA CYS A 56 -5.31 -7.31 -8.31
C CYS A 56 -5.40 -7.23 -6.79
N GLN A 57 -5.38 -8.39 -6.17
CA GLN A 57 -5.31 -8.54 -4.72
C GLN A 57 -4.17 -9.48 -4.36
N ILE A 58 -3.42 -9.15 -3.31
CA ILE A 58 -2.45 -10.07 -2.70
C ILE A 58 -3.03 -10.60 -1.41
N LEU A 59 -3.03 -11.92 -1.27
CA LEU A 59 -3.47 -12.61 -0.07
C LEU A 59 -2.29 -13.40 0.52
N ILE A 60 -2.18 -13.40 1.83
CA ILE A 60 -1.21 -14.19 2.61
C ILE A 60 -2.02 -15.08 3.55
N GLY A 61 -1.91 -16.40 3.41
CA GLY A 61 -2.70 -17.33 4.23
C GLY A 61 -4.23 -17.15 4.09
N GLY A 62 -4.69 -16.62 2.97
CA GLY A 62 -6.09 -16.29 2.71
C GLY A 62 -6.53 -14.89 3.18
N GLU A 63 -5.68 -14.18 3.91
CA GLU A 63 -5.92 -12.80 4.35
C GLU A 63 -5.44 -11.81 3.30
N GLN A 64 -6.30 -10.86 2.89
CA GLN A 64 -5.94 -9.81 1.94
C GLN A 64 -5.02 -8.78 2.60
N VAL A 65 -3.90 -8.50 1.95
CA VAL A 65 -2.88 -7.58 2.46
C VAL A 65 -2.60 -6.41 1.51
N ILE A 66 -2.95 -6.54 0.22
CA ILE A 66 -2.92 -5.47 -0.79
C ILE A 66 -4.16 -5.60 -1.67
N ASP A 67 -4.76 -4.46 -2.02
CA ASP A 67 -5.76 -4.31 -3.06
C ASP A 67 -5.36 -3.13 -3.96
N GLY A 68 -4.97 -3.44 -5.17
CA GLY A 68 -4.42 -2.40 -6.03
C GLY A 68 -4.26 -2.83 -7.48
N TYR A 69 -3.14 -2.47 -8.06
CA TYR A 69 -2.88 -2.66 -9.48
C TYR A 69 -1.51 -3.26 -9.74
N ILE A 70 -1.42 -3.97 -10.85
CA ILE A 70 -0.16 -4.43 -11.42
C ILE A 70 0.48 -3.26 -12.17
N ASP A 71 1.64 -2.81 -11.70
CA ASP A 71 2.40 -1.75 -12.37
C ASP A 71 3.20 -2.31 -13.56
N GLN A 72 3.78 -3.50 -13.38
CA GLN A 72 4.68 -4.04 -14.38
C GLN A 72 4.68 -5.56 -14.40
N VAL A 73 4.74 -6.09 -15.63
CA VAL A 73 4.98 -7.50 -15.91
C VAL A 73 6.25 -7.60 -16.76
N ARG A 74 7.25 -8.32 -16.29
CA ARG A 74 8.53 -8.52 -16.97
C ARG A 74 8.74 -10.00 -17.28
N PRO A 75 8.44 -10.47 -18.46
CA PRO A 75 8.89 -11.77 -18.92
C PRO A 75 10.40 -11.73 -19.19
N SER A 76 11.10 -12.78 -18.79
CA SER A 76 12.53 -12.97 -19.05
C SER A 76 12.77 -14.38 -19.58
N PHE A 77 13.68 -14.51 -20.52
CA PHE A 77 14.05 -15.82 -21.07
C PHE A 77 15.56 -15.88 -21.36
N SER A 78 16.11 -17.05 -21.16
CA SER A 78 17.47 -17.39 -21.53
C SER A 78 17.49 -18.79 -22.15
N ALA A 79 18.64 -19.29 -22.56
CA ALA A 79 18.77 -20.64 -23.13
C ALA A 79 18.34 -21.75 -22.13
N THR A 80 18.40 -21.47 -20.83
CA THR A 80 18.19 -22.46 -19.76
C THR A 80 17.09 -22.08 -18.74
N ALA A 81 16.57 -20.86 -18.81
CA ALA A 81 15.59 -20.37 -17.83
C ALA A 81 14.57 -19.44 -18.48
N HIS A 82 13.34 -19.62 -18.08
CA HIS A 82 12.23 -18.70 -18.36
C HIS A 82 11.66 -18.22 -17.03
N GLY A 83 11.36 -16.95 -16.93
CA GLY A 83 10.81 -16.35 -15.72
C GLY A 83 9.89 -15.19 -16.04
N ILE A 84 8.99 -14.93 -15.11
CA ILE A 84 8.11 -13.77 -15.14
C ILE A 84 8.19 -13.11 -13.77
N SER A 85 8.39 -11.80 -13.75
CA SER A 85 8.21 -11.00 -12.56
C SER A 85 7.02 -10.07 -12.71
N VAL A 86 6.23 -9.97 -11.66
CA VAL A 86 5.05 -9.11 -11.55
C VAL A 86 5.26 -8.19 -10.37
N THR A 87 5.18 -6.89 -10.59
CA THR A 87 5.25 -5.89 -9.52
C THR A 87 4.00 -5.02 -9.53
N GLY A 88 3.62 -4.53 -8.37
CA GLY A 88 2.48 -3.65 -8.26
C GLY A 88 2.38 -2.98 -6.90
N ARG A 89 1.36 -2.15 -6.75
CA ARG A 89 1.13 -1.32 -5.58
C ARG A 89 -0.32 -1.36 -5.14
N ASP A 90 -0.51 -0.95 -3.88
CA ASP A 90 -1.83 -0.70 -3.32
C ASP A 90 -2.51 0.47 -4.07
N ARG A 91 -3.83 0.46 -4.14
CA ARG A 91 -4.65 1.51 -4.78
C ARG A 91 -4.39 2.90 -4.21
N SER A 92 -4.05 3.00 -2.94
CA SER A 92 -3.67 4.25 -2.30
C SER A 92 -2.45 4.96 -2.91
N ALA A 93 -1.67 4.27 -3.76
CA ALA A 93 -0.59 4.89 -4.54
C ALA A 93 -1.10 6.00 -5.48
N ASP A 94 -2.33 5.89 -5.97
CA ASP A 94 -2.93 6.91 -6.83
C ASP A 94 -3.02 8.28 -6.14
N LEU A 95 -3.11 8.32 -4.80
CA LEU A 95 -3.09 9.57 -4.04
C LEU A 95 -1.73 10.28 -4.09
N VAL A 96 -0.65 9.52 -4.29
CA VAL A 96 0.72 10.05 -4.40
C VAL A 96 1.02 10.49 -5.82
N ASP A 97 0.57 9.72 -6.79
CA ASP A 97 0.94 9.92 -8.20
C ASP A 97 0.04 10.95 -8.91
N CYS A 98 -1.18 11.17 -8.40
CA CYS A 98 -2.17 12.02 -9.07
C CYS A 98 -2.40 13.34 -8.34
N ALA A 99 -2.60 14.40 -9.13
CA ALA A 99 -2.96 15.71 -8.58
C ALA A 99 -4.32 15.66 -7.87
N ALA A 100 -4.45 16.45 -6.81
CA ALA A 100 -5.70 16.57 -6.07
C ALA A 100 -6.80 17.21 -6.95
N ILE A 101 -7.94 16.54 -7.03
CA ILE A 101 -9.09 16.99 -7.82
C ILE A 101 -10.25 17.29 -6.88
N HIS A 102 -10.56 18.55 -6.68
CA HIS A 102 -11.74 18.99 -5.91
C HIS A 102 -12.20 20.39 -6.34
N SER A 103 -13.49 20.56 -6.50
CA SER A 103 -14.10 21.88 -6.76
C SER A 103 -14.95 22.28 -5.54
N PRO A 104 -14.75 23.44 -4.93
CA PRO A 104 -13.91 24.59 -5.36
C PRO A 104 -12.45 24.56 -4.87
N GLY A 105 -11.92 23.45 -4.40
CA GLY A 105 -10.54 23.34 -3.88
C GLY A 105 -10.36 23.98 -2.50
N GLN A 106 -11.45 24.21 -1.77
CA GLN A 106 -11.44 24.80 -0.44
C GLN A 106 -12.46 24.15 0.47
N TRP A 107 -12.08 23.93 1.72
CA TRP A 107 -12.95 23.44 2.79
C TRP A 107 -12.96 24.44 3.94
N LEU A 108 -14.13 24.66 4.52
CA LEU A 108 -14.34 25.48 5.71
C LEU A 108 -14.87 24.61 6.83
N ASN A 109 -14.31 24.75 8.02
CA ASN A 109 -14.74 24.05 9.22
C ASN A 109 -14.92 22.54 9.02
N CYS A 110 -13.91 21.88 8.43
CA CYS A 110 -13.94 20.46 8.13
C CYS A 110 -12.97 19.68 9.04
N THR A 111 -13.30 18.43 9.37
CA THR A 111 -12.37 17.52 10.05
C THR A 111 -11.34 16.99 9.07
N VAL A 112 -10.19 16.54 9.59
CA VAL A 112 -9.15 15.89 8.75
C VAL A 112 -9.72 14.66 8.05
N LEU A 113 -10.59 13.89 8.72
CA LEU A 113 -11.23 12.72 8.11
C LEU A 113 -12.12 13.10 6.92
N GLN A 114 -12.95 14.14 7.06
CA GLN A 114 -13.78 14.62 5.96
C GLN A 114 -12.95 15.12 4.77
N LEU A 115 -11.86 15.84 5.05
CA LEU A 115 -10.92 16.29 4.04
C LEU A 115 -10.26 15.11 3.32
N ALA A 116 -9.77 14.12 4.08
CA ALA A 116 -9.14 12.93 3.54
C ALA A 116 -10.10 12.12 2.65
N GLN A 117 -11.34 11.93 3.10
CA GLN A 117 -12.38 11.28 2.32
C GLN A 117 -12.70 12.01 1.02
N ALA A 118 -12.76 13.33 1.05
CA ALA A 118 -13.00 14.15 -0.14
C ALA A 118 -11.85 14.07 -1.14
N LEU A 119 -10.60 14.08 -0.67
CA LEU A 119 -9.40 13.95 -1.50
C LEU A 119 -9.22 12.54 -2.09
N ALA A 120 -9.58 11.50 -1.34
CA ALA A 120 -9.40 10.11 -1.74
C ALA A 120 -10.55 9.56 -2.61
N SER A 121 -11.74 10.13 -2.49
CA SER A 121 -12.95 9.68 -3.20
C SER A 121 -12.80 9.59 -4.72
N PRO A 122 -12.17 10.55 -5.44
CA PRO A 122 -12.00 10.48 -6.89
C PRO A 122 -11.19 9.25 -7.35
N PHE A 123 -10.34 8.70 -6.46
CA PHE A 123 -9.48 7.55 -6.72
C PHE A 123 -10.09 6.23 -6.24
N GLY A 124 -11.30 6.25 -5.69
CA GLY A 124 -11.94 5.07 -5.14
C GLY A 124 -11.24 4.51 -3.88
N VAL A 125 -10.41 5.33 -3.22
CA VAL A 125 -9.71 4.97 -1.97
C VAL A 125 -10.60 5.36 -0.80
N HIS A 126 -10.97 4.37 0.03
CA HIS A 126 -11.74 4.66 1.23
C HIS A 126 -10.81 5.08 2.37
N VAL A 127 -11.34 5.94 3.24
CA VAL A 127 -10.59 6.48 4.37
C VAL A 127 -11.36 6.26 5.65
N THR A 128 -10.69 5.64 6.61
CA THR A 128 -11.18 5.45 7.98
C THR A 128 -10.25 6.13 8.98
N ALA A 129 -10.66 6.22 10.24
CA ALA A 129 -9.82 6.74 11.29
C ALA A 129 -9.89 5.86 12.52
N GLU A 130 -8.75 5.67 13.18
CA GLU A 130 -8.67 5.04 14.49
C GLU A 130 -8.43 6.11 15.56
N GLY A 131 -9.42 6.31 16.42
CA GLY A 131 -9.37 7.30 17.49
C GLY A 131 -9.78 8.71 17.07
N ASP A 132 -9.37 9.70 17.86
CA ASP A 132 -9.72 11.10 17.67
C ASP A 132 -8.85 11.75 16.60
N VAL A 133 -9.46 12.32 15.57
CA VAL A 133 -8.79 13.05 14.48
C VAL A 133 -8.60 14.55 14.79
N GLY A 134 -8.99 14.98 15.98
CA GLY A 134 -8.87 16.36 16.45
C GLY A 134 -9.99 17.29 15.99
N ALA A 135 -9.91 18.52 16.44
CA ALA A 135 -10.89 19.55 16.11
C ALA A 135 -10.93 19.87 14.60
N PRO A 136 -12.05 20.35 14.07
CA PRO A 136 -12.14 20.81 12.69
C PRO A 136 -11.09 21.86 12.34
N ILE A 137 -10.62 21.84 11.10
CA ILE A 137 -9.76 22.87 10.50
C ILE A 137 -10.65 24.02 10.04
N ALA A 138 -10.35 25.22 10.48
CA ALA A 138 -11.20 26.39 10.17
C ALA A 138 -11.25 26.67 8.66
N SER A 139 -10.13 26.56 7.97
CA SER A 139 -10.03 26.72 6.52
C SER A 139 -8.85 25.90 5.99
N PHE A 140 -9.09 25.15 4.93
CA PHE A 140 -8.06 24.42 4.18
C PHE A 140 -8.26 24.68 2.69
N LYS A 141 -7.18 24.96 1.97
CA LYS A 141 -7.19 25.22 0.53
C LYS A 141 -6.13 24.38 -0.16
N LEU A 142 -6.50 23.80 -1.31
CA LEU A 142 -5.54 23.13 -2.20
C LEU A 142 -4.55 24.14 -2.79
N GLU A 143 -3.32 23.70 -2.92
CA GLU A 143 -2.31 24.42 -3.68
C GLU A 143 -2.31 23.92 -5.12
N GLU A 144 -1.92 24.79 -6.05
CA GLU A 144 -1.92 24.44 -7.46
C GLU A 144 -0.86 23.37 -7.75
N GLY A 145 -1.29 22.25 -8.32
CA GLY A 145 -0.41 21.15 -8.72
C GLY A 145 -0.04 20.19 -7.61
N GLU A 146 -0.50 20.39 -6.34
CA GLU A 146 -0.23 19.40 -5.28
C GLU A 146 -0.97 18.07 -5.54
N THR A 147 -0.36 16.96 -5.13
CA THR A 147 -1.01 15.65 -5.18
C THR A 147 -2.06 15.52 -4.06
N ALA A 148 -2.94 14.55 -4.20
CA ALA A 148 -3.93 14.27 -3.16
C ALA A 148 -3.27 13.92 -1.81
N PHE A 149 -2.13 13.21 -1.86
CA PHE A 149 -1.39 12.86 -0.65
C PHE A 149 -0.65 14.06 -0.04
N GLU A 150 -0.02 14.93 -0.84
CA GLU A 150 0.63 16.15 -0.33
C GLU A 150 -0.36 17.04 0.41
N ALA A 151 -1.55 17.25 -0.17
CA ALA A 151 -2.63 17.98 0.50
C ALA A 151 -3.04 17.31 1.81
N LEU A 152 -3.23 15.98 1.78
CA LEU A 152 -3.59 15.21 2.96
C LEU A 152 -2.50 15.28 4.04
N ASP A 153 -1.24 15.05 3.69
CA ASP A 153 -0.11 15.07 4.63
C ASP A 153 0.01 16.43 5.34
N ARG A 154 -0.19 17.52 4.61
CA ARG A 154 -0.23 18.88 5.15
C ARG A 154 -1.34 19.06 6.20
N ALA A 155 -2.49 18.44 6.00
CA ALA A 155 -3.58 18.44 6.97
C ALA A 155 -3.31 17.52 8.18
N LEU A 156 -2.74 16.33 7.94
CA LEU A 156 -2.40 15.34 8.97
C LEU A 156 -1.36 15.91 9.95
N ARG A 157 -0.33 16.58 9.45
CA ARG A 157 0.71 17.22 10.28
C ARG A 157 0.14 18.24 11.26
N GLN A 158 -0.94 18.97 10.91
CA GLN A 158 -1.60 19.91 11.82
C GLN A 158 -2.26 19.22 13.01
N ARG A 159 -2.47 17.92 12.95
CA ARG A 159 -3.16 17.12 13.99
C ARG A 159 -2.30 16.01 14.55
N GLU A 160 -1.02 15.95 14.18
CA GLU A 160 -0.09 14.88 14.58
C GLU A 160 -0.62 13.49 14.24
N LEU A 161 -1.30 13.40 13.08
CA LEU A 161 -1.82 12.16 12.54
C LEU A 161 -0.91 11.64 11.43
N MET A 162 -1.01 10.34 11.17
CA MET A 162 -0.40 9.68 10.02
C MET A 162 -1.45 8.87 9.28
N ALA A 163 -1.20 8.61 8.00
CA ALA A 163 -2.00 7.74 7.17
C ALA A 163 -1.23 6.47 6.87
N CYS A 164 -1.86 5.33 7.09
CA CYS A 164 -1.28 4.01 6.80
C CYS A 164 -2.22 3.22 5.89
N PRO A 165 -1.70 2.33 5.03
CA PRO A 165 -2.54 1.46 4.21
C PRO A 165 -3.28 0.46 5.09
N ASP A 166 -4.56 0.22 4.80
CA ASP A 166 -5.39 -0.73 5.55
C ASP A 166 -5.28 -2.19 5.03
N GLY A 167 -4.63 -2.38 3.88
CA GLY A 167 -4.50 -3.67 3.18
C GLY A 167 -5.73 -4.05 2.35
N LYS A 168 -6.72 -3.17 2.26
CA LYS A 168 -7.96 -3.39 1.50
C LYS A 168 -8.18 -2.34 0.41
N GLY A 169 -7.09 -1.69 -0.02
CA GLY A 169 -7.11 -0.61 -1.01
C GLY A 169 -7.49 0.76 -0.44
N GLY A 170 -7.61 0.88 0.87
CA GLY A 170 -7.90 2.11 1.58
C GLY A 170 -6.78 2.55 2.50
N ILE A 171 -7.02 3.61 3.24
CA ILE A 171 -6.12 4.15 4.25
C ILE A 171 -6.83 4.34 5.59
N VAL A 172 -6.07 4.19 6.66
CA VAL A 172 -6.51 4.50 8.02
C VAL A 172 -5.69 5.67 8.57
N LEU A 173 -6.40 6.65 9.13
CA LEU A 173 -5.79 7.75 9.85
C LEU A 173 -5.63 7.36 11.32
N LEU A 174 -4.43 7.51 11.86
CA LEU A 174 -4.15 7.16 13.26
C LEU A 174 -3.14 8.13 13.88
N LYS A 175 -3.11 8.18 15.18
CA LYS A 175 -2.09 8.93 15.94
C LYS A 175 -0.98 7.96 16.37
N ALA A 176 0.26 8.32 16.09
CA ALA A 176 1.41 7.52 16.50
C ALA A 176 1.45 7.40 18.04
N GLY A 177 1.72 6.19 18.55
CA GLY A 177 1.82 5.93 19.98
C GLY A 177 0.49 5.83 20.74
N ALA A 178 -0.65 5.86 20.03
CA ALA A 178 -1.98 5.73 20.66
C ALA A 178 -2.32 4.31 21.11
N GLY A 179 -1.61 3.30 20.64
CA GLY A 179 -1.82 1.89 20.96
C GLY A 179 -0.62 1.23 21.64
N THR A 180 -0.89 0.17 22.39
CA THR A 180 0.16 -0.72 22.91
C THR A 180 0.26 -1.94 22.03
N ALA A 181 1.47 -2.27 21.56
CA ALA A 181 1.69 -3.49 20.80
C ALA A 181 1.27 -4.72 21.61
N GLY A 182 0.48 -5.61 21.01
CA GLY A 182 -0.05 -6.82 21.66
C GLY A 182 1.00 -7.92 21.92
N GLY A 183 2.30 -7.63 21.73
CA GLY A 183 3.38 -8.58 21.90
C GLY A 183 4.64 -7.95 22.47
N SER A 184 5.58 -8.80 22.90
CA SER A 184 6.92 -8.38 23.33
C SER A 184 7.97 -9.10 22.51
N LEU A 185 9.04 -8.40 22.11
CA LEU A 185 10.21 -9.00 21.49
C LEU A 185 11.13 -9.53 22.59
N ARG A 186 11.45 -10.82 22.57
CA ARG A 186 12.32 -11.48 23.55
C ARG A 186 13.40 -12.27 22.84
N GLN A 187 14.65 -11.94 23.13
CA GLN A 187 15.82 -12.68 22.64
C GLN A 187 15.73 -14.13 23.08
N GLY A 188 15.96 -15.05 22.15
CA GLY A 188 15.90 -16.49 22.37
C GLY A 188 14.50 -17.10 22.41
N GLN A 189 13.45 -16.33 22.20
CA GLN A 189 12.06 -16.81 22.11
C GLN A 189 11.44 -16.52 20.75
N ASN A 190 11.38 -15.25 20.34
CA ASN A 190 10.73 -14.82 19.10
C ASN A 190 11.59 -13.86 18.25
N ILE A 191 12.85 -13.61 18.65
CA ILE A 191 13.85 -12.92 17.83
C ILE A 191 14.81 -13.96 17.29
N LEU A 192 14.82 -14.14 15.97
CA LEU A 192 15.76 -15.07 15.27
C LEU A 192 17.11 -14.43 15.05
N SER A 193 17.15 -13.14 14.72
CA SER A 193 18.38 -12.35 14.60
C SER A 193 18.07 -10.88 14.88
N ALA A 194 19.03 -10.17 15.43
CA ALA A 194 18.97 -8.73 15.64
C ALA A 194 20.35 -8.13 15.41
N GLU A 195 20.40 -6.99 14.75
CA GLU A 195 21.61 -6.19 14.56
C GLU A 195 21.29 -4.75 15.00
N GLY A 196 22.22 -4.12 15.68
CA GLY A 196 22.09 -2.73 16.14
C GLY A 196 23.33 -1.94 15.76
N GLN A 197 23.13 -0.79 15.16
CA GLN A 197 24.20 0.19 14.90
C GLN A 197 23.96 1.40 15.81
N PHE A 198 25.01 1.82 16.52
CA PHE A 198 24.96 2.96 17.41
C PHE A 198 26.00 3.95 16.95
N ASP A 199 25.56 5.03 16.33
CA ASP A 199 26.43 6.10 15.86
C ASP A 199 26.36 7.27 16.87
N MET A 200 27.53 7.83 17.22
CA MET A 200 27.56 9.14 17.88
C MET A 200 27.58 10.19 16.76
N ALA A 201 26.50 10.95 16.66
CA ALA A 201 26.51 12.17 15.88
C ALA A 201 27.22 13.26 16.66
N ASP A 202 28.28 13.86 16.07
CA ASP A 202 28.95 15.05 16.58
C ASP A 202 28.07 16.28 16.40
#